data_7cc88e33747c786840a3e7ee37877b2c
#
_entry.id   7cc88e33747c786840a3e7ee37877b2c
#
_cell.length_a   1.000
_cell.length_b   1.000
_cell.length_c   1.000
_cell.angle_alpha   90.00
_cell.angle_beta   90.00
_cell.angle_gamma   90.00
#
_symmetry.space_group_name_H-M   'P 1'
#
loop_
_entity.id
_entity.type
_entity.pdbx_description
1 polymer ?
#
loop_
_entity_poly.entity_id
_entity_poly.type
_entity_poly.pdbx_seq_one_letter_code
_entity_poly.pdbx_strand_id
1 'polypeptide(L)'
;NEMLNETYHTTYKIYKENGGFKYTTNYEEKKITFHEYLTLSSIVESEMKNVTDKSRYISLLLNRIENNPQIALNSDATVRYANKKETTEALSDKDYKNDSKYNTYAHKGLPIGPICNISDETARTTVNPPETDYFYYTTTKKGKILFAENLKEQEKNRDK
;
A
#
# COMPACT_ATOMS: atom_id res chain seq x y z
N ASN A 1 -21.04 9.79 -9.46
CA ASN A 1 -21.38 8.42 -9.04
C ASN A 1 -21.23 7.36 -10.14
N GLU A 2 -21.43 7.69 -11.43
CA GLU A 2 -21.18 6.76 -12.54
C GLU A 2 -19.69 6.36 -12.64
N MET A 3 -18.75 7.31 -12.56
CA MET A 3 -17.30 7.04 -12.57
C MET A 3 -16.85 6.10 -11.43
N LEU A 4 -17.40 6.26 -10.22
CA LEU A 4 -17.12 5.37 -9.08
C LEU A 4 -17.61 3.94 -9.36
N ASN A 5 -18.77 3.80 -9.99
CA ASN A 5 -19.31 2.51 -10.37
C ASN A 5 -18.47 1.83 -11.47
N GLU A 6 -18.03 2.56 -12.49
CA GLU A 6 -17.19 2.01 -13.56
C GLU A 6 -15.85 1.52 -13.02
N THR A 7 -15.15 2.33 -12.21
CA THR A 7 -13.88 1.96 -11.59
C THR A 7 -14.04 0.72 -10.71
N TYR A 8 -15.10 0.68 -9.89
CA TYR A 8 -15.40 -0.47 -9.04
C TYR A 8 -15.65 -1.73 -9.87
N HIS A 9 -16.47 -1.64 -10.92
CA HIS A 9 -16.79 -2.77 -11.79
C HIS A 9 -15.55 -3.28 -12.54
N THR A 10 -14.74 -2.40 -13.09
CA THR A 10 -13.51 -2.78 -13.79
C THR A 10 -12.51 -3.45 -12.85
N THR A 11 -12.31 -2.89 -11.66
CA THR A 11 -11.41 -3.46 -10.65
C THR A 11 -11.91 -4.82 -10.16
N TYR A 12 -13.23 -4.96 -9.93
CA TYR A 12 -13.82 -6.23 -9.55
C TYR A 12 -13.67 -7.30 -10.65
N LYS A 13 -13.82 -6.90 -11.91
CA LYS A 13 -13.60 -7.78 -13.06
C LYS A 13 -12.15 -8.27 -13.08
N ILE A 14 -11.16 -7.37 -12.95
CA ILE A 14 -9.72 -7.72 -12.89
C ILE A 14 -9.47 -8.72 -11.75
N TYR A 15 -10.00 -8.43 -10.55
CA TYR A 15 -9.88 -9.31 -9.40
C TYR A 15 -10.46 -10.72 -9.68
N LYS A 16 -11.64 -10.81 -10.26
CA LYS A 16 -12.29 -12.09 -10.58
C LYS A 16 -11.58 -12.86 -11.68
N GLU A 17 -11.13 -12.21 -12.75
CA GLU A 17 -10.39 -12.82 -13.86
C GLU A 17 -9.06 -13.43 -13.42
N ASN A 18 -8.46 -12.91 -12.35
CA ASN A 18 -7.24 -13.46 -11.74
C ASN A 18 -7.51 -14.51 -10.64
N GLY A 19 -8.77 -14.94 -10.46
CA GLY A 19 -9.13 -15.92 -9.44
C GLY A 19 -9.13 -15.38 -8.01
N GLY A 20 -9.33 -14.06 -7.85
CA GLY A 20 -9.20 -13.32 -6.62
C GLY A 20 -7.77 -12.79 -6.42
N PHE A 21 -7.51 -12.15 -5.30
CA PHE A 21 -6.18 -11.74 -4.92
C PHE A 21 -5.51 -12.85 -4.10
N LYS A 22 -4.37 -13.29 -4.59
CA LYS A 22 -3.58 -14.34 -3.96
C LYS A 22 -2.14 -13.86 -3.83
N TYR A 23 -1.49 -14.22 -2.75
CA TYR A 23 -0.07 -13.99 -2.55
C TYR A 23 0.54 -15.13 -1.73
N THR A 24 1.84 -15.33 -1.88
CA THR A 24 2.57 -16.36 -1.15
C THR A 24 3.41 -15.72 -0.06
N THR A 25 3.33 -16.28 1.15
CA THR A 25 4.20 -15.93 2.25
C THR A 25 4.52 -17.16 3.07
N ASN A 26 5.77 -17.33 3.50
CA ASN A 26 6.20 -18.50 4.25
C ASN A 26 5.79 -19.83 3.61
N TYR A 27 5.85 -19.91 2.27
CA TYR A 27 5.44 -21.06 1.44
C TYR A 27 3.95 -21.42 1.48
N GLU A 28 3.10 -20.53 2.01
CA GLU A 28 1.65 -20.69 2.04
C GLU A 28 0.97 -19.69 1.11
N GLU A 29 0.04 -20.18 0.27
CA GLU A 29 -0.85 -19.32 -0.50
C GLU A 29 -1.92 -18.72 0.41
N LYS A 30 -2.02 -17.40 0.43
CA LYS A 30 -3.06 -16.66 1.15
C LYS A 30 -3.97 -15.92 0.18
N LYS A 31 -5.22 -15.73 0.60
CA LYS A 31 -6.24 -14.99 -0.14
C LYS A 31 -6.77 -13.88 0.75
N ILE A 32 -7.03 -12.72 0.12
CA ILE A 32 -7.74 -11.63 0.78
C ILE A 32 -9.03 -11.31 0.03
N THR A 33 -9.95 -10.68 0.74
CA THR A 33 -11.24 -10.25 0.19
C THR A 33 -11.05 -9.14 -0.84
N PHE A 34 -12.07 -8.91 -1.67
CA PHE A 34 -12.05 -7.80 -2.62
C PHE A 34 -11.94 -6.44 -1.91
N HIS A 35 -12.57 -6.26 -0.76
CA HIS A 35 -12.46 -5.05 0.05
C HIS A 35 -11.02 -4.80 0.55
N GLU A 36 -10.35 -5.82 1.05
CA GLU A 36 -8.95 -5.75 1.49
C GLU A 36 -8.02 -5.46 0.31
N TYR A 37 -8.26 -6.09 -0.85
CA TYR A 37 -7.53 -5.81 -2.08
C TYR A 37 -7.68 -4.35 -2.53
N LEU A 38 -8.91 -3.81 -2.54
CA LEU A 38 -9.15 -2.39 -2.84
C LEU A 38 -8.43 -1.47 -1.87
N THR A 39 -8.46 -1.82 -0.58
CA THR A 39 -7.81 -1.06 0.48
C THR A 39 -6.30 -0.97 0.26
N LEU A 40 -5.62 -2.10 0.05
CA LEU A 40 -4.19 -2.15 -0.25
C LEU A 40 -3.84 -1.39 -1.54
N SER A 41 -4.59 -1.66 -2.61
CA SER A 41 -4.34 -1.03 -3.91
C SER A 41 -4.52 0.48 -3.88
N SER A 42 -5.44 1.01 -3.05
CA SER A 42 -5.62 2.45 -2.88
C SER A 42 -4.42 3.12 -2.19
N ILE A 43 -3.76 2.43 -1.27
CA ILE A 43 -2.51 2.89 -0.66
C ILE A 43 -1.41 2.93 -1.71
N VAL A 44 -1.29 1.87 -2.52
CA VAL A 44 -0.30 1.80 -3.62
C VAL A 44 -0.52 2.91 -4.64
N GLU A 45 -1.77 3.17 -5.05
CA GLU A 45 -2.11 4.27 -5.97
C GLU A 45 -1.65 5.62 -5.44
N SER A 46 -1.85 5.87 -4.14
CA SER A 46 -1.53 7.15 -3.51
C SER A 46 -0.03 7.39 -3.32
N GLU A 47 0.77 6.33 -3.16
CA GLU A 47 2.19 6.43 -2.79
C GLU A 47 3.16 6.23 -3.97
N MET A 48 2.77 5.45 -4.98
CA MET A 48 3.67 5.04 -6.07
C MET A 48 3.15 5.48 -7.43
N LYS A 49 4.07 5.92 -8.31
CA LYS A 49 3.70 6.50 -9.62
C LYS A 49 3.87 5.52 -10.78
N ASN A 50 4.86 4.65 -10.73
CA ASN A 50 5.15 3.74 -11.84
C ASN A 50 4.88 2.28 -11.49
N VAL A 51 4.64 1.47 -12.51
CA VAL A 51 4.28 0.04 -12.40
C VAL A 51 5.28 -0.76 -11.58
N THR A 52 6.58 -0.53 -11.77
CA THR A 52 7.63 -1.28 -11.07
C THR A 52 7.61 -1.01 -9.57
N ASP A 53 7.49 0.26 -9.17
CA ASP A 53 7.44 0.62 -7.75
C ASP A 53 6.11 0.21 -7.11
N LYS A 54 4.97 0.32 -7.84
CA LYS A 54 3.67 -0.20 -7.41
C LYS A 54 3.73 -1.69 -7.10
N SER A 55 4.34 -2.46 -8.01
CA SER A 55 4.50 -3.92 -7.86
C SER A 55 5.34 -4.30 -6.63
N ARG A 56 6.46 -3.61 -6.39
CA ARG A 56 7.31 -3.83 -5.21
C ARG A 56 6.65 -3.37 -3.92
N TYR A 57 5.94 -2.26 -3.98
CA TYR A 57 5.31 -1.69 -2.80
C TYR A 57 4.14 -2.52 -2.28
N ILE A 58 3.30 -3.09 -3.16
CA ILE A 58 2.25 -4.01 -2.70
C ILE A 58 2.86 -5.22 -1.98
N SER A 59 3.95 -5.78 -2.48
CA SER A 59 4.67 -6.87 -1.82
C SER A 59 5.22 -6.45 -0.44
N LEU A 60 5.81 -5.26 -0.33
CA LEU A 60 6.27 -4.70 0.95
C LEU A 60 5.13 -4.58 1.96
N LEU A 61 3.96 -4.08 1.54
CA LEU A 61 2.80 -3.93 2.42
C LEU A 61 2.33 -5.30 2.95
N LEU A 62 2.28 -6.30 2.09
CA LEU A 62 1.94 -7.67 2.48
C LEU A 62 2.96 -8.26 3.45
N ASN A 63 4.26 -8.08 3.20
CA ASN A 63 5.32 -8.53 4.09
C ASN A 63 5.17 -7.93 5.50
N ARG A 64 4.83 -6.64 5.60
CA ARG A 64 4.59 -5.97 6.89
C ARG A 64 3.39 -6.54 7.64
N ILE A 65 2.29 -6.83 6.93
CA ILE A 65 1.08 -7.40 7.52
C ILE A 65 1.35 -8.81 8.06
N GLU A 66 2.09 -9.62 7.32
CA GLU A 66 2.37 -11.02 7.62
C GLU A 66 3.52 -11.22 8.62
N ASN A 67 4.32 -10.18 8.87
CA ASN A 67 5.42 -10.27 9.83
C ASN A 67 4.89 -10.50 11.26
N ASN A 68 5.62 -11.23 12.08
CA ASN A 68 5.24 -11.50 13.48
C ASN A 68 6.37 -11.03 14.44
N PRO A 69 6.13 -9.99 15.25
CA PRO A 69 4.90 -9.17 15.31
C PRO A 69 4.72 -8.29 14.09
N GLN A 70 3.48 -8.00 13.72
CA GLN A 70 3.17 -7.16 12.57
C GLN A 70 3.88 -5.81 12.63
N ILE A 71 4.43 -5.39 11.48
CA ILE A 71 4.97 -4.05 11.28
C ILE A 71 3.84 -3.14 10.78
N ALA A 72 3.69 -1.97 11.37
CA ALA A 72 2.72 -0.99 10.90
C ALA A 72 3.00 -0.57 9.44
N LEU A 73 1.97 -0.30 8.66
CA LEU A 73 2.15 0.07 7.25
C LEU A 73 2.80 1.44 7.10
N ASN A 74 2.56 2.37 8.04
CA ASN A 74 3.17 3.70 8.10
C ASN A 74 3.07 4.48 6.77
N SER A 75 1.89 4.49 6.18
CA SER A 75 1.61 5.27 4.97
C SER A 75 1.12 6.67 5.31
N ASP A 76 1.83 7.69 4.84
CA ASP A 76 1.43 9.09 4.98
C ASP A 76 0.10 9.39 4.28
N ALA A 77 -0.20 8.70 3.18
CA ALA A 77 -1.47 8.84 2.47
C ALA A 77 -2.66 8.48 3.36
N THR A 78 -2.54 7.47 4.20
CA THR A 78 -3.58 7.08 5.16
C THR A 78 -3.76 8.12 6.26
N VAL A 79 -2.68 8.76 6.70
CA VAL A 79 -2.72 9.87 7.68
C VAL A 79 -3.40 11.10 7.08
N ARG A 80 -3.07 11.45 5.83
CA ARG A 80 -3.75 12.54 5.12
C ARG A 80 -5.24 12.29 5.00
N TYR A 81 -5.61 11.09 4.57
CA TYR A 81 -7.02 10.70 4.47
C TYR A 81 -7.73 10.79 5.82
N ALA A 82 -7.14 10.27 6.89
CA ALA A 82 -7.70 10.32 8.25
C ALA A 82 -7.93 11.75 8.76
N ASN A 83 -7.10 12.70 8.34
CA ASN A 83 -7.15 14.10 8.74
C ASN A 83 -7.83 15.01 7.69
N LYS A 84 -8.38 14.45 6.60
CA LYS A 84 -9.00 15.19 5.49
C LYS A 84 -8.08 16.26 4.88
N LYS A 85 -6.79 15.91 4.74
CA LYS A 85 -5.76 16.78 4.17
C LYS A 85 -5.46 16.42 2.72
N GLU A 86 -5.17 17.45 1.93
CA GLU A 86 -4.71 17.30 0.55
C GLU A 86 -3.28 16.77 0.49
N THR A 87 -2.90 16.21 -0.66
CA THR A 87 -1.57 15.61 -0.88
C THR A 87 -0.42 16.60 -0.72
N THR A 88 -0.68 17.89 -0.94
CA THR A 88 0.30 18.98 -0.83
C THR A 88 0.46 19.54 0.58
N GLU A 89 -0.47 19.22 1.49
CA GLU A 89 -0.42 19.69 2.86
C GLU A 89 0.61 18.92 3.69
N ALA A 90 1.40 19.64 4.49
CA ALA A 90 2.33 19.02 5.42
C ALA A 90 1.58 18.30 6.57
N LEU A 91 2.10 17.16 6.99
CA LEU A 91 1.62 16.44 8.16
C LEU A 91 2.34 16.94 9.42
N SER A 92 1.58 17.18 10.47
CA SER A 92 2.08 17.55 11.79
C SER A 92 2.10 16.34 12.73
N ASP A 93 2.82 16.44 13.85
CA ASP A 93 2.83 15.40 14.88
C ASP A 93 1.42 15.06 15.42
N LYS A 94 0.52 16.04 15.41
CA LYS A 94 -0.88 15.86 15.78
C LYS A 94 -1.60 14.97 14.78
N ASP A 95 -1.33 15.12 13.48
CA ASP A 95 -1.95 14.33 12.43
C ASP A 95 -1.57 12.84 12.55
N TYR A 96 -0.29 12.55 12.85
CA TYR A 96 0.18 11.17 13.07
C TYR A 96 -0.40 10.53 14.34
N LYS A 97 -0.86 11.31 15.31
CA LYS A 97 -1.49 10.84 16.55
C LYS A 97 -3.02 10.69 16.44
N ASN A 98 -3.61 11.02 15.30
CA ASN A 98 -5.04 10.83 15.05
C ASN A 98 -5.39 9.34 15.19
N ASP A 99 -6.36 9.01 16.08
CA ASP A 99 -6.76 7.62 16.36
C ASP A 99 -7.79 7.06 15.36
N SER A 100 -7.91 7.66 14.19
CA SER A 100 -8.74 7.12 13.10
C SER A 100 -8.26 5.72 12.71
N LYS A 101 -9.22 4.82 12.47
CA LYS A 101 -8.96 3.46 11.95
C LYS A 101 -8.37 3.45 10.53
N TYR A 102 -8.27 4.58 9.87
CA TYR A 102 -7.51 4.75 8.63
C TYR A 102 -6.02 5.00 8.87
N ASN A 103 -5.63 5.52 10.05
CA ASN A 103 -4.25 5.88 10.35
C ASN A 103 -3.37 4.65 10.58
N THR A 104 -2.55 4.32 9.61
CA THR A 104 -1.63 3.15 9.67
C THR A 104 -0.36 3.38 10.50
N TYR A 105 -0.17 4.55 11.09
CA TYR A 105 0.82 4.77 12.17
C TYR A 105 0.24 4.45 13.55
N ALA A 106 -1.05 4.73 13.75
CA ALA A 106 -1.73 4.46 15.02
C ALA A 106 -2.17 2.98 15.14
N HIS A 107 -2.55 2.36 14.04
CA HIS A 107 -3.08 0.99 14.00
C HIS A 107 -2.27 0.11 13.05
N LYS A 108 -1.91 -1.09 13.50
CA LYS A 108 -1.26 -2.13 12.69
C LYS A 108 -2.27 -2.84 11.78
N GLY A 109 -1.77 -3.41 10.70
CA GLY A 109 -2.59 -4.10 9.72
C GLY A 109 -3.27 -3.15 8.74
N LEU A 110 -4.31 -3.64 8.09
CA LEU A 110 -5.07 -2.86 7.09
C LEU A 110 -5.92 -1.77 7.74
N PRO A 111 -6.03 -0.58 7.11
CA PRO A 111 -7.07 0.37 7.47
C PRO A 111 -8.45 -0.20 7.15
N ILE A 112 -9.49 0.43 7.67
CA ILE A 112 -10.88 -0.06 7.54
C ILE A 112 -11.45 -0.01 6.13
N GLY A 113 -10.80 0.66 5.19
CA GLY A 113 -11.24 0.73 3.81
C GLY A 113 -10.30 1.52 2.91
N PRO A 114 -10.61 1.57 1.60
CA PRO A 114 -9.82 2.30 0.63
C PRO A 114 -9.82 3.81 0.88
N ILE A 115 -8.70 4.45 0.54
CA ILE A 115 -8.47 5.90 0.73
C ILE A 115 -8.60 6.72 -0.55
N CYS A 116 -8.64 6.08 -1.71
CA CYS A 116 -8.88 6.70 -3.03
C CYS A 116 -9.40 5.69 -4.03
N ASN A 117 -9.83 6.18 -5.19
CA ASN A 117 -10.07 5.34 -6.36
C ASN A 117 -8.74 4.87 -6.95
N ILE A 118 -8.73 3.67 -7.50
CA ILE A 118 -7.55 3.09 -8.16
C ILE A 118 -7.72 3.11 -9.67
N SER A 119 -6.62 3.33 -10.39
CA SER A 119 -6.57 3.20 -11.85
C SER A 119 -6.54 1.72 -12.28
N ASP A 120 -6.92 1.46 -13.53
CA ASP A 120 -6.80 0.13 -14.13
C ASP A 120 -5.35 -0.39 -14.10
N GLU A 121 -4.37 0.50 -14.30
CA GLU A 121 -2.96 0.18 -14.20
C GLU A 121 -2.62 -0.36 -12.81
N THR A 122 -3.04 0.35 -11.76
CA THR A 122 -2.80 -0.10 -10.37
C THR A 122 -3.52 -1.41 -10.10
N ALA A 123 -4.78 -1.56 -10.51
CA ALA A 123 -5.52 -2.79 -10.33
C ALA A 123 -4.80 -4.00 -10.95
N ARG A 124 -4.35 -3.88 -12.21
CA ARG A 124 -3.63 -4.95 -12.90
C ARG A 124 -2.25 -5.22 -12.32
N THR A 125 -1.56 -4.19 -11.85
CA THR A 125 -0.22 -4.30 -11.26
C THR A 125 -0.25 -4.98 -9.90
N THR A 126 -1.27 -4.70 -9.08
CA THR A 126 -1.33 -5.15 -7.69
C THR A 126 -2.02 -6.49 -7.50
N VAL A 127 -2.82 -6.97 -8.45
CA VAL A 127 -3.61 -8.20 -8.31
C VAL A 127 -2.77 -9.48 -8.20
N ASN A 128 -1.56 -9.46 -8.74
CA ASN A 128 -0.57 -10.55 -8.67
C ASN A 128 0.75 -9.99 -8.14
N PRO A 129 0.88 -9.81 -6.82
CA PRO A 129 2.10 -9.24 -6.24
C PRO A 129 3.29 -10.18 -6.41
N PRO A 130 4.48 -9.65 -6.70
CA PRO A 130 5.70 -10.46 -6.67
C PRO A 130 6.02 -10.89 -5.24
N GLU A 131 6.70 -12.01 -5.09
CA GLU A 131 7.29 -12.41 -3.82
C GLU A 131 8.61 -11.66 -3.65
N THR A 132 8.74 -10.90 -2.55
CA THR A 132 9.96 -10.15 -2.19
C THR A 132 10.16 -10.19 -0.69
N ASP A 133 11.38 -9.85 -0.25
CA ASP A 133 11.74 -9.72 1.18
C ASP A 133 11.79 -8.23 1.63
N TYR A 134 11.15 -7.32 0.89
CA TYR A 134 11.16 -5.90 1.23
C TYR A 134 10.26 -5.58 2.42
N PHE A 135 10.80 -4.80 3.36
CA PHE A 135 10.10 -4.25 4.53
C PHE A 135 10.16 -2.72 4.60
N TYR A 136 11.10 -2.10 3.87
CA TYR A 136 11.38 -0.66 3.92
C TYR A 136 11.51 -0.07 2.53
N TYR A 137 11.24 1.23 2.43
CA TYR A 137 11.55 2.01 1.25
C TYR A 137 11.91 3.45 1.63
N THR A 138 12.61 4.14 0.75
CA THR A 138 12.88 5.56 0.85
C THR A 138 12.90 6.19 -0.54
N THR A 139 12.63 7.49 -0.60
CA THR A 139 12.75 8.28 -1.83
C THR A 139 14.03 9.07 -1.79
N THR A 140 14.88 8.91 -2.80
CA THR A 140 16.11 9.71 -2.94
C THR A 140 15.79 11.17 -3.29
N LYS A 141 16.77 12.06 -3.15
CA LYS A 141 16.66 13.48 -3.58
C LYS A 141 16.28 13.65 -5.06
N LYS A 142 16.57 12.65 -5.88
CA LYS A 142 16.22 12.62 -7.32
C LYS A 142 14.85 11.98 -7.60
N GLY A 143 14.06 11.65 -6.56
CA GLY A 143 12.74 11.05 -6.70
C GLY A 143 12.73 9.54 -7.01
N LYS A 144 13.89 8.87 -6.95
CA LYS A 144 13.96 7.41 -7.13
C LYS A 144 13.57 6.70 -5.85
N ILE A 145 12.72 5.66 -5.97
CA ILE A 145 12.37 4.80 -4.85
C ILE A 145 13.41 3.70 -4.70
N LEU A 146 13.91 3.52 -3.49
CA LEU A 146 14.82 2.45 -3.11
C LEU A 146 14.15 1.59 -2.06
N PHE A 147 14.07 0.28 -2.31
CA PHE A 147 13.54 -0.70 -1.39
C PHE A 147 14.65 -1.36 -0.60
N ALA A 148 14.34 -1.85 0.61
CA ALA A 148 15.29 -2.52 1.49
C ALA A 148 14.61 -3.66 2.27
N GLU A 149 15.35 -4.71 2.53
CA GLU A 149 14.90 -5.89 3.28
C GLU A 149 15.05 -5.69 4.79
N ASN A 150 16.00 -4.86 5.22
CA ASN A 150 16.31 -4.64 6.63
C ASN A 150 16.72 -3.19 6.92
N LEU A 151 16.78 -2.85 8.20
CA LEU A 151 17.14 -1.49 8.65
C LEU A 151 18.53 -1.04 8.21
N LYS A 152 19.51 -1.95 8.15
CA LYS A 152 20.88 -1.60 7.74
C LYS A 152 20.93 -1.17 6.27
N GLU A 153 20.16 -1.82 5.40
CA GLU A 153 20.02 -1.41 4.00
C GLU A 153 19.23 -0.12 3.88
N GLN A 154 18.18 0.04 4.68
CA GLN A 154 17.39 1.27 4.71
C GLN A 154 18.22 2.48 5.11
N GLU A 155 19.10 2.36 6.10
CA GLU A 155 20.02 3.43 6.50
C GLU A 155 20.97 3.81 5.37
N LYS A 156 21.58 2.83 4.70
CA LYS A 156 22.43 3.07 3.53
C LYS A 156 21.69 3.74 2.35
N ASN A 157 20.38 3.45 2.21
CA ASN A 157 19.57 4.04 1.17
C ASN A 157 19.20 5.50 1.47
N ARG A 158 19.08 5.88 2.74
CA ARG A 158 18.80 7.27 3.17
C ARG A 158 19.94 8.23 2.86
N ASP A 159 21.17 7.72 2.76
CA ASP A 159 22.37 8.52 2.48
C ASP A 159 22.57 8.80 0.98
N LYS A 160 21.75 8.23 0.10
CA LYS A 160 21.78 8.38 -1.36
C LYS A 160 20.82 9.45 -1.86
#